data_836776b5d6c866435a6c613d81952e8e
#
_entry.id   836776b5d6c866435a6c613d81952e8e
#
_cell.length_a   1.000
_cell.length_b   1.000
_cell.length_c   1.000
_cell.angle_alpha   90.00
_cell.angle_beta   90.00
_cell.angle_gamma   90.00
#
_symmetry.space_group_name_H-M   'P 1'
#
loop_
_entity.id
_entity.type
_entity.pdbx_description
1 polymer ?
#
loop_
_entity_poly.entity_id
_entity_poly.type
_entity_poly.pdbx_seq_one_letter_code
_entity_poly.pdbx_strand_id
1 'polypeptide(L)'
;KHYAPLQTLMQQFNFIPQWRLDDLMISYAATGGSVGPHVDQYDVFLLQAEGTRRWQIARSFEPDLLEGCSLNVLKQFNPELEWVLEPGDLLYLPPNVAHHGVALEPGMTWSIGSRAPSAADLLQGLGEWLAFSDDEGGRLTDPDLQPVARAGEINPEALLNLRKLMLS
;
A
#
# COMPACT_ATOMS: atom_id res chain seq x y z
N LYS A 1 -5.19 15.07 13.13
CA LYS A 1 -4.55 16.39 13.37
C LYS A 1 -4.55 16.77 14.86
N HIS A 2 -5.15 16.04 15.78
CA HIS A 2 -5.72 16.71 16.92
C HIS A 2 -5.58 15.99 18.28
N TYR A 3 -4.86 14.88 18.35
CA TYR A 3 -4.61 14.19 19.62
C TYR A 3 -3.09 14.04 19.84
N ALA A 4 -2.55 14.86 20.71
CA ALA A 4 -1.11 14.98 20.93
C ALA A 4 -0.37 13.65 21.23
N PRO A 5 -0.91 12.72 22.02
CA PRO A 5 -0.25 11.43 22.26
C PRO A 5 -0.02 10.61 20.98
N LEU A 6 -0.97 10.64 20.02
CA LEU A 6 -0.79 9.94 18.73
C LEU A 6 0.26 10.62 17.86
N GLN A 7 0.37 11.94 17.92
CA GLN A 7 1.45 12.65 17.22
C GLN A 7 2.82 12.26 17.76
N THR A 8 2.96 12.14 19.06
CA THR A 8 4.21 11.71 19.71
C THR A 8 4.58 10.28 19.29
N LEU A 9 3.61 9.38 19.21
CA LEU A 9 3.84 8.03 18.68
C LEU A 9 4.29 8.08 17.22
N MET A 10 3.57 8.80 16.36
CA MET A 10 3.90 8.88 14.94
C MET A 10 5.29 9.50 14.69
N GLN A 11 5.78 10.38 15.55
CA GLN A 11 7.13 10.92 15.46
C GLN A 11 8.22 9.84 15.62
N GLN A 12 7.94 8.73 16.28
CA GLN A 12 8.89 7.62 16.40
C GLN A 12 9.09 6.88 15.06
N PHE A 13 8.17 7.06 14.11
CA PHE A 13 8.25 6.52 12.76
C PHE A 13 8.85 7.51 11.74
N ASN A 14 9.49 8.59 12.19
CA ASN A 14 10.13 9.57 11.30
C ASN A 14 11.32 9.04 10.49
N PHE A 15 11.76 7.81 10.74
CA PHE A 15 12.68 7.09 9.85
C PHE A 15 12.03 6.72 8.50
N ILE A 16 10.70 6.74 8.42
CA ILE A 16 9.93 6.64 7.18
C ILE A 16 9.63 8.07 6.71
N PRO A 17 9.90 8.41 5.44
CA PRO A 17 9.54 9.71 4.90
C PRO A 17 8.05 10.01 5.10
N GLN A 18 7.70 11.20 5.56
CA GLN A 18 6.32 11.56 5.92
C GLN A 18 5.32 11.40 4.77
N TRP A 19 5.75 11.58 3.53
CA TRP A 19 4.89 11.39 2.36
C TRP A 19 4.53 9.91 2.11
N ARG A 20 5.26 8.97 2.75
CA ARG A 20 4.95 7.54 2.75
C ARG A 20 4.08 7.11 3.93
N LEU A 21 4.08 7.84 5.04
CA LEU A 21 3.20 7.54 6.17
C LEU A 21 1.76 7.87 5.76
N ASP A 22 0.90 6.84 5.77
CA ASP A 22 -0.50 6.99 5.37
C ASP A 22 -1.38 7.34 6.57
N ASP A 23 -1.59 6.38 7.44
CA ASP A 23 -2.47 6.54 8.59
C ASP A 23 -1.98 5.79 9.83
N LEU A 24 -2.68 6.05 10.92
CA LEU A 24 -2.69 5.24 12.13
C LEU A 24 -4.11 4.74 12.34
N MET A 25 -4.34 3.46 12.06
CA MET A 25 -5.60 2.79 12.31
C MET A 25 -5.60 2.14 13.70
N ILE A 26 -6.61 2.44 14.52
CA ILE A 26 -6.80 1.82 15.83
C ILE A 26 -7.96 0.85 15.73
N SER A 27 -7.71 -0.42 16.02
CA SER A 27 -8.72 -1.48 16.03
C SER A 27 -8.87 -2.06 17.44
N TYR A 28 -10.11 -2.25 17.86
CA TYR A 28 -10.47 -3.02 19.06
C TYR A 28 -11.05 -4.37 18.65
N ALA A 29 -10.65 -5.43 19.33
CA ALA A 29 -11.20 -6.77 19.13
C ALA A 29 -11.52 -7.43 20.46
N ALA A 30 -12.70 -8.06 20.56
CA ALA A 30 -13.03 -9.00 21.62
C ALA A 30 -12.26 -10.32 21.43
N THR A 31 -12.19 -11.14 22.46
CA THR A 31 -11.58 -12.48 22.39
C THR A 31 -12.12 -13.29 21.20
N GLY A 32 -11.25 -13.85 20.39
CA GLY A 32 -11.56 -14.54 19.14
C GLY A 32 -11.80 -13.60 17.94
N GLY A 33 -11.84 -12.28 18.15
CA GLY A 33 -12.04 -11.29 17.08
C GLY A 33 -10.89 -11.30 16.07
N SER A 34 -11.26 -11.28 14.78
CA SER A 34 -10.34 -11.29 13.65
C SER A 34 -11.02 -10.76 12.40
N VAL A 35 -10.25 -10.20 11.46
CA VAL A 35 -10.70 -9.87 10.10
C VAL A 35 -10.47 -11.03 9.13
N GLY A 36 -9.87 -12.13 9.59
CA GLY A 36 -9.45 -13.25 8.77
C GLY A 36 -8.06 -13.06 8.15
N PRO A 37 -7.53 -14.14 7.53
CA PRO A 37 -6.24 -14.06 6.84
C PRO A 37 -6.35 -13.22 5.56
N HIS A 38 -5.42 -12.28 5.39
CA HIS A 38 -5.39 -11.36 4.25
C HIS A 38 -3.98 -10.92 3.90
N VAL A 39 -3.84 -10.13 2.84
CA VAL A 39 -2.57 -9.60 2.34
C VAL A 39 -2.71 -8.10 2.13
N ASP A 40 -1.76 -7.34 2.64
CA ASP A 40 -1.65 -5.91 2.38
C ASP A 40 -0.61 -5.62 1.31
N GLN A 41 -0.84 -4.59 0.50
CA GLN A 41 0.06 -4.12 -0.57
C GLN A 41 0.99 -3.00 -0.09
N TYR A 42 1.12 -2.80 1.22
CA TYR A 42 1.90 -1.75 1.85
C TYR A 42 2.61 -2.27 3.09
N ASP A 43 3.61 -1.52 3.56
CA ASP A 43 4.29 -1.82 4.82
C ASP A 43 3.39 -1.46 5.99
N VAL A 44 3.28 -2.34 6.98
CA VAL A 44 2.51 -2.07 8.20
C VAL A 44 3.29 -2.44 9.45
N PHE A 45 3.22 -1.57 10.46
CA PHE A 45 3.71 -1.82 11.81
C PHE A 45 2.50 -2.01 12.73
N LEU A 46 2.41 -3.17 13.34
CA LEU A 46 1.31 -3.57 14.21
C LEU A 46 1.78 -3.47 15.66
N LEU A 47 1.41 -2.38 16.34
CA LEU A 47 1.68 -2.18 17.74
C LEU A 47 0.54 -2.78 18.56
N GLN A 48 0.85 -3.76 19.40
CA GLN A 48 -0.12 -4.26 20.37
C GLN A 48 -0.20 -3.27 21.53
N ALA A 49 -1.32 -2.54 21.61
CA ALA A 49 -1.46 -1.48 22.61
C ALA A 49 -2.16 -1.98 23.89
N GLU A 50 -3.06 -2.94 23.79
CA GLU A 50 -3.81 -3.49 24.92
C GLU A 50 -4.22 -4.94 24.62
N GLY A 51 -4.25 -5.81 25.66
CA GLY A 51 -4.57 -7.23 25.52
C GLY A 51 -3.52 -8.00 24.74
N THR A 52 -3.78 -9.27 24.47
CA THR A 52 -2.88 -10.15 23.72
C THR A 52 -3.47 -10.58 22.39
N ARG A 53 -2.63 -10.68 21.36
CA ARG A 53 -3.05 -11.07 20.02
C ARG A 53 -2.08 -12.05 19.40
N ARG A 54 -2.60 -13.16 18.89
CA ARG A 54 -1.83 -14.11 18.11
C ARG A 54 -1.78 -13.66 16.67
N TRP A 55 -0.57 -13.56 16.11
CA TRP A 55 -0.32 -13.28 14.72
C TRP A 55 0.33 -14.48 14.04
N GLN A 56 -0.25 -14.87 12.93
CA GLN A 56 0.24 -15.93 12.05
C GLN A 56 0.60 -15.34 10.70
N ILE A 57 1.68 -15.82 10.09
CA ILE A 57 2.25 -15.27 8.84
C ILE A 57 2.56 -16.40 7.88
N ALA A 58 2.28 -16.17 6.60
CA ALA A 58 2.69 -17.01 5.49
C ALA A 58 3.32 -16.16 4.40
N ARG A 59 4.53 -16.54 3.94
CA ARG A 59 5.21 -15.91 2.80
C ARG A 59 4.74 -16.47 1.48
N SER A 60 4.28 -17.73 1.49
CA SER A 60 3.70 -18.41 0.35
C SER A 60 2.21 -18.65 0.60
N PHE A 61 1.37 -18.22 -0.32
CA PHE A 61 -0.08 -18.34 -0.22
C PHE A 61 -0.73 -18.40 -1.59
N GLU A 62 -1.91 -18.99 -1.68
CA GLU A 62 -2.76 -18.92 -2.85
C GLU A 62 -3.62 -17.66 -2.81
N PRO A 63 -3.71 -16.89 -3.90
CA PRO A 63 -4.39 -15.59 -3.91
C PRO A 63 -5.92 -15.67 -3.92
N ASP A 64 -6.49 -16.88 -3.87
CA ASP A 64 -7.92 -17.10 -3.91
C ASP A 64 -8.61 -16.52 -2.68
N LEU A 65 -9.66 -15.73 -2.92
CA LEU A 65 -10.43 -15.07 -1.88
C LEU A 65 -11.72 -15.82 -1.57
N LEU A 66 -12.22 -15.65 -0.35
CA LEU A 66 -13.53 -16.16 0.07
C LEU A 66 -14.64 -15.43 -0.68
N GLU A 67 -15.49 -16.20 -1.37
CA GLU A 67 -16.66 -15.66 -2.05
C GLU A 67 -17.70 -15.15 -1.05
N GLY A 68 -18.36 -14.04 -1.40
CA GLY A 68 -19.42 -13.45 -0.57
C GLY A 68 -18.94 -12.72 0.68
N CYS A 69 -17.62 -12.60 0.89
CA CYS A 69 -17.05 -11.78 1.93
C CYS A 69 -16.84 -10.35 1.43
N SER A 70 -17.20 -9.34 2.24
CA SER A 70 -16.93 -7.92 1.91
C SER A 70 -15.46 -7.53 2.07
N LEU A 71 -14.67 -8.37 2.75
CA LEU A 71 -13.24 -8.20 2.97
C LEU A 71 -12.47 -9.18 2.07
N ASN A 72 -11.25 -8.81 1.70
CA ASN A 72 -10.34 -9.64 0.89
C ASN A 72 -9.70 -10.73 1.75
N VAL A 73 -10.51 -11.66 2.26
CA VAL A 73 -10.05 -12.78 3.09
C VAL A 73 -9.60 -13.92 2.20
N LEU A 74 -8.41 -14.46 2.47
CA LEU A 74 -7.87 -15.62 1.77
C LEU A 74 -8.72 -16.87 2.05
N LYS A 75 -9.01 -17.62 1.00
CA LYS A 75 -9.75 -18.89 1.09
C LYS A 75 -8.95 -19.98 1.80
N GLN A 76 -7.64 -19.99 1.62
CA GLN A 76 -6.70 -20.90 2.24
C GLN A 76 -5.56 -20.12 2.88
N PHE A 77 -5.18 -20.50 4.10
CA PHE A 77 -4.08 -19.89 4.82
C PHE A 77 -3.33 -20.95 5.60
N ASN A 78 -2.08 -21.18 5.25
CA ASN A 78 -1.19 -22.14 5.89
C ASN A 78 -0.05 -21.36 6.57
N PRO A 79 -0.14 -21.07 7.87
CA PRO A 79 0.87 -20.26 8.55
C PRO A 79 2.23 -20.96 8.62
N GLU A 80 3.29 -20.21 8.36
CA GLU A 80 4.68 -20.65 8.48
C GLU A 80 5.29 -20.22 9.81
N LEU A 81 4.86 -19.06 10.33
CA LEU A 81 5.36 -18.45 11.56
C LEU A 81 4.19 -17.96 12.41
N GLU A 82 4.39 -18.00 13.73
CA GLU A 82 3.39 -17.53 14.69
C GLU A 82 4.06 -16.82 15.87
N TRP A 83 3.44 -15.74 16.33
CA TRP A 83 3.81 -15.02 17.56
C TRP A 83 2.56 -14.62 18.34
N VAL A 84 2.70 -14.55 19.64
CA VAL A 84 1.74 -13.89 20.50
C VAL A 84 2.34 -12.54 20.92
N LEU A 85 1.66 -11.46 20.56
CA LEU A 85 2.09 -10.12 20.93
C LEU A 85 1.37 -9.69 22.21
N GLU A 86 2.15 -9.10 23.11
CA GLU A 86 1.71 -8.49 24.36
C GLU A 86 1.78 -6.95 24.25
N PRO A 87 1.14 -6.20 25.16
CA PRO A 87 1.19 -4.74 25.14
C PRO A 87 2.62 -4.19 25.11
N GLY A 88 2.92 -3.38 24.08
CA GLY A 88 4.23 -2.82 23.81
C GLY A 88 5.01 -3.54 22.71
N ASP A 89 4.61 -4.74 22.31
CA ASP A 89 5.23 -5.44 21.18
C ASP A 89 4.87 -4.80 19.85
N LEU A 90 5.83 -4.80 18.93
CA LEU A 90 5.68 -4.27 17.59
C LEU A 90 6.04 -5.34 16.56
N LEU A 91 5.11 -5.67 15.66
CA LEU A 91 5.34 -6.56 14.52
C LEU A 91 5.36 -5.76 13.23
N TYR A 92 6.44 -5.88 12.47
CA TYR A 92 6.54 -5.32 11.13
C TYR A 92 6.20 -6.37 10.08
N LEU A 93 5.31 -6.01 9.15
CA LEU A 93 4.93 -6.81 8.00
C LEU A 93 5.23 -6.04 6.72
N PRO A 94 6.10 -6.56 5.85
CA PRO A 94 6.31 -5.99 4.52
C PRO A 94 5.11 -6.27 3.60
N PRO A 95 4.99 -5.56 2.47
CA PRO A 95 3.98 -5.84 1.46
C PRO A 95 3.99 -7.29 0.99
N ASN A 96 2.82 -7.79 0.59
CA ASN A 96 2.64 -9.14 0.02
C ASN A 96 2.98 -10.30 0.97
N VAL A 97 2.85 -10.09 2.25
CA VAL A 97 2.93 -11.15 3.26
C VAL A 97 1.54 -11.44 3.79
N ALA A 98 1.07 -12.67 3.59
CA ALA A 98 -0.22 -13.10 4.15
C ALA A 98 -0.14 -13.19 5.67
N HIS A 99 -1.15 -12.64 6.36
CA HIS A 99 -1.16 -12.61 7.81
C HIS A 99 -2.57 -12.76 8.37
N HIS A 100 -2.63 -13.24 9.60
CA HIS A 100 -3.87 -13.49 10.32
C HIS A 100 -3.70 -13.18 11.81
N GLY A 101 -4.39 -12.17 12.30
CA GLY A 101 -4.39 -11.79 13.70
C GLY A 101 -5.67 -12.20 14.40
N VAL A 102 -5.55 -12.92 15.52
CA VAL A 102 -6.68 -13.33 16.38
C VAL A 102 -6.47 -12.80 17.79
N ALA A 103 -7.41 -12.04 18.31
CA ALA A 103 -7.37 -11.56 19.68
C ALA A 103 -7.53 -12.73 20.66
N LEU A 104 -6.56 -12.93 21.55
CA LEU A 104 -6.64 -13.92 22.62
C LEU A 104 -7.35 -13.35 23.85
N GLU A 105 -7.24 -12.04 24.05
CA GLU A 105 -7.95 -11.26 25.05
C GLU A 105 -8.54 -10.01 24.37
N PRO A 106 -9.58 -9.40 24.98
CA PRO A 106 -10.07 -8.12 24.50
C PRO A 106 -8.94 -7.08 24.51
N GLY A 107 -8.76 -6.36 23.41
CA GLY A 107 -7.64 -5.44 23.32
C GLY A 107 -7.59 -4.62 22.05
N MET A 108 -6.56 -3.81 21.95
CA MET A 108 -6.35 -2.88 20.84
C MET A 108 -5.03 -3.15 20.13
N THR A 109 -5.09 -3.17 18.81
CA THR A 109 -3.92 -3.11 17.94
C THR A 109 -3.92 -1.79 17.18
N TRP A 110 -2.79 -1.10 17.16
CA TRP A 110 -2.59 0.13 16.42
C TRP A 110 -1.71 -0.19 15.21
N SER A 111 -2.25 0.03 14.02
CA SER A 111 -1.60 -0.27 12.76
C SER A 111 -1.11 1.01 12.12
N ILE A 112 0.20 1.13 11.93
CA ILE A 112 0.83 2.27 11.26
C ILE A 112 1.15 1.84 9.83
N GLY A 113 0.39 2.35 8.87
CA GLY A 113 0.51 2.05 7.45
C GLY A 113 1.50 2.97 6.74
N SER A 114 2.27 2.40 5.83
CA SER A 114 3.23 3.15 5.01
C SER A 114 3.08 2.76 3.54
N ARG A 115 2.51 3.66 2.73
CA ARG A 115 2.30 3.43 1.29
C ARG A 115 3.61 3.38 0.52
N ALA A 116 3.66 2.50 -0.46
CA ALA A 116 4.62 2.54 -1.54
C ALA A 116 3.85 2.83 -2.83
N PRO A 117 3.92 4.05 -3.39
CA PRO A 117 3.19 4.37 -4.60
C PRO A 117 3.64 3.46 -5.75
N SER A 118 2.69 2.94 -6.50
CA SER A 118 2.97 2.22 -7.73
C SER A 118 3.46 3.17 -8.83
N ALA A 119 4.05 2.63 -9.88
CA ALA A 119 4.39 3.42 -11.07
C ALA A 119 3.14 4.11 -11.67
N ALA A 120 1.97 3.47 -11.59
CA ALA A 120 0.71 4.05 -12.06
C ALA A 120 0.30 5.26 -11.22
N ASP A 121 0.40 5.17 -9.88
CA ASP A 121 0.08 6.29 -8.98
C ASP A 121 1.00 7.49 -9.23
N LEU A 122 2.31 7.23 -9.46
CA LEU A 122 3.28 8.30 -9.75
C LEU A 122 3.00 8.96 -11.11
N LEU A 123 2.69 8.19 -12.14
CA LEU A 123 2.36 8.71 -13.47
C LEU A 123 1.05 9.50 -13.45
N GLN A 124 0.04 9.00 -12.74
CA GLN A 124 -1.22 9.72 -12.57
C GLN A 124 -1.00 11.04 -11.83
N GLY A 125 -0.29 11.01 -10.69
CA GLY A 125 0.00 12.22 -9.91
C GLY A 125 0.81 13.24 -10.68
N LEU A 126 1.79 12.80 -11.49
CA LEU A 126 2.55 13.68 -12.38
C LEU A 126 1.63 14.29 -13.44
N GLY A 127 0.75 13.50 -14.06
CA GLY A 127 -0.19 13.98 -15.06
C GLY A 127 -1.17 15.01 -14.50
N GLU A 128 -1.69 14.77 -13.30
CA GLU A 128 -2.56 15.71 -12.58
C GLU A 128 -1.80 17.01 -12.24
N TRP A 129 -0.58 16.89 -11.74
CA TRP A 129 0.25 18.05 -11.43
C TRP A 129 0.52 18.93 -12.66
N LEU A 130 0.89 18.31 -13.79
CA LEU A 130 1.09 19.01 -15.07
C LEU A 130 -0.19 19.68 -15.56
N ALA A 131 -1.34 19.02 -15.44
CA ALA A 131 -2.62 19.58 -15.89
C ALA A 131 -3.09 20.81 -15.09
N PHE A 132 -2.65 20.93 -13.84
CA PHE A 132 -2.98 22.08 -12.95
C PHE A 132 -1.82 23.07 -12.77
N SER A 133 -0.65 22.80 -13.35
CA SER A 133 0.46 23.75 -13.36
C SER A 133 0.27 24.79 -14.47
N ASP A 134 0.84 25.98 -14.28
CA ASP A 134 0.87 27.02 -15.32
C ASP A 134 1.79 26.62 -16.50
N ASP A 135 2.63 25.60 -16.31
CA ASP A 135 3.48 25.00 -17.32
C ASP A 135 2.85 23.69 -17.81
N GLU A 136 2.03 23.78 -18.88
CA GLU A 136 1.39 22.62 -19.51
C GLU A 136 2.42 21.67 -20.15
N GLY A 137 3.71 21.97 -20.08
CA GLY A 137 4.77 21.26 -20.82
C GLY A 137 4.73 21.56 -22.31
N GLY A 138 5.66 20.99 -23.05
CA GLY A 138 5.70 21.11 -24.50
C GLY A 138 4.54 20.35 -25.16
N ARG A 139 4.23 20.69 -26.41
CA ARG A 139 3.30 19.93 -27.25
C ARG A 139 4.07 19.14 -28.28
N LEU A 140 3.60 17.92 -28.59
CA LEU A 140 4.18 17.13 -29.65
C LEU A 140 4.05 17.88 -30.98
N THR A 141 5.17 18.00 -31.68
CA THR A 141 5.23 18.54 -33.04
C THR A 141 5.95 17.53 -33.93
N ASP A 142 5.33 17.17 -35.04
CA ASP A 142 5.86 16.22 -36.02
C ASP A 142 5.91 16.89 -37.42
N PRO A 143 6.76 17.91 -37.63
CA PRO A 143 6.78 18.64 -38.91
C PRO A 143 7.21 17.76 -40.09
N ASP A 144 7.97 16.73 -39.83
CA ASP A 144 8.53 15.81 -40.86
C ASP A 144 7.87 14.42 -40.84
N LEU A 145 6.66 14.30 -40.28
CA LEU A 145 5.95 13.03 -40.15
C LEU A 145 5.75 12.36 -41.49
N GLN A 146 6.30 11.16 -41.65
CA GLN A 146 6.11 10.33 -42.84
C GLN A 146 4.82 9.51 -42.73
N PRO A 147 4.13 9.26 -43.86
CA PRO A 147 2.95 8.40 -43.85
C PRO A 147 3.29 6.99 -43.34
N VAL A 148 2.43 6.48 -42.45
CA VAL A 148 2.59 5.10 -41.95
C VAL A 148 1.99 4.08 -42.92
N ALA A 149 2.51 2.87 -42.93
CA ALA A 149 2.04 1.80 -43.79
C ALA A 149 0.67 1.26 -43.35
N ARG A 150 0.33 1.39 -42.07
CA ARG A 150 -0.94 0.94 -41.48
C ARG A 150 -1.56 2.05 -40.66
N ALA A 151 -2.84 2.30 -40.87
CA ALA A 151 -3.59 3.26 -40.05
C ALA A 151 -3.52 2.85 -38.56
N GLY A 152 -3.15 3.79 -37.68
CA GLY A 152 -3.00 3.57 -36.24
C GLY A 152 -1.62 3.05 -35.81
N GLU A 153 -0.68 2.87 -36.73
CA GLU A 153 0.72 2.54 -36.40
C GLU A 153 1.44 3.78 -35.85
N ILE A 154 2.11 3.62 -34.71
CA ILE A 154 3.05 4.62 -34.19
C ILE A 154 4.44 4.19 -34.64
N ASN A 155 5.02 4.94 -35.59
CA ASN A 155 6.33 4.61 -36.11
C ASN A 155 7.44 4.90 -35.07
N PRO A 156 8.66 4.33 -35.24
CA PRO A 156 9.75 4.51 -34.27
C PRO A 156 10.15 5.97 -34.04
N GLU A 157 10.03 6.83 -35.04
CA GLU A 157 10.37 8.24 -34.96
C GLU A 157 9.36 8.99 -34.09
N ALA A 158 8.06 8.78 -34.29
CA ALA A 158 7.01 9.33 -33.46
C ALA A 158 7.18 8.89 -31.98
N LEU A 159 7.54 7.61 -31.76
CA LEU A 159 7.81 7.12 -30.41
C LEU A 159 9.00 7.81 -29.76
N LEU A 160 10.05 8.10 -30.54
CA LEU A 160 11.22 8.85 -30.05
C LEU A 160 10.85 10.29 -29.68
N ASN A 161 10.02 10.95 -30.48
CA ASN A 161 9.56 12.32 -30.22
C ASN A 161 8.65 12.38 -28.99
N LEU A 162 7.77 11.42 -28.81
CA LEU A 162 6.96 11.28 -27.58
C LEU A 162 7.84 11.11 -26.33
N ARG A 163 8.87 10.27 -26.40
CA ARG A 163 9.82 10.10 -25.29
C ARG A 163 10.57 11.39 -24.96
N LYS A 164 11.01 12.15 -25.96
CA LYS A 164 11.68 13.45 -25.74
C LYS A 164 10.75 14.44 -25.05
N LEU A 165 9.50 14.50 -25.51
CA LEU A 165 8.47 15.36 -24.90
C LEU A 165 8.22 15.02 -23.43
N MET A 166 8.21 13.74 -23.08
CA MET A 166 7.99 13.31 -21.69
C MET A 166 9.19 13.54 -20.76
N LEU A 167 10.37 13.83 -21.32
CA LEU A 167 11.61 14.02 -20.56
C LEU A 167 12.07 15.49 -20.55
N SER A 168 11.37 16.38 -21.27
CA SER A 168 11.63 17.83 -21.32
C SER A 168 10.91 18.55 -20.18
#